data_208ccd2bf45fe3b01a89f266f72152c6
#
_entry.id   208ccd2bf45fe3b01a89f266f72152c6
#
_cell.length_a   1.000
_cell.length_b   1.000
_cell.length_c   1.000
_cell.angle_alpha   90.00
_cell.angle_beta   90.00
_cell.angle_gamma   90.00
#
_symmetry.space_group_name_H-M   'P 1'
#
loop_
_entity.id
_entity.type
_entity.pdbx_description
1 polymer ?
#
loop_
_entity_poly.entity_id
_entity_poly.type
_entity_poly.pdbx_seq_one_letter_code
_entity_poly.pdbx_strand_id
1 'polypeptide(L)'
;MPRSNQTKHLLAQSLQELMATTPLEKISVNDIVDHAGVGRNTFYYHFEDKYDLVNWYFQSGITQFLVERSAYSSWDSLLTALEAYFLENKVFYCNALAYNGQNSLQQYMFDYLCSIFAQNARELKVDIPAEEAAKIGQFFSGAMMGVLIPWVFGGMKSNTLAAVSDLAIPLFNHEIMQSLLRGETQ
;
A
#
# COMPACT_ATOMS: atom_id res chain seq x y z
N MET A 1 -20.74 -8.34 -12.61
CA MET A 1 -20.04 -8.68 -11.35
C MET A 1 -20.95 -9.51 -10.46
N PRO A 2 -20.46 -10.52 -9.74
CA PRO A 2 -21.30 -11.25 -8.77
C PRO A 2 -21.86 -10.30 -7.71
N ARG A 3 -23.10 -10.52 -7.26
CA ARG A 3 -23.77 -9.68 -6.23
C ARG A 3 -22.92 -9.45 -4.98
N SER A 4 -22.11 -10.43 -4.59
CA SER A 4 -21.18 -10.35 -3.45
C SER A 4 -20.14 -9.24 -3.61
N ASN A 5 -19.59 -9.04 -4.80
CA ASN A 5 -18.58 -8.00 -5.05
C ASN A 5 -19.18 -6.59 -5.04
N GLN A 6 -20.42 -6.44 -5.53
CA GLN A 6 -21.13 -5.16 -5.48
C GLN A 6 -21.36 -4.68 -4.04
N THR A 7 -21.73 -5.60 -3.14
CA THR A 7 -21.93 -5.29 -1.72
C THR A 7 -20.64 -4.85 -1.05
N LYS A 8 -19.51 -5.52 -1.34
CA LYS A 8 -18.21 -5.13 -0.81
C LYS A 8 -17.82 -3.71 -1.25
N HIS A 9 -18.01 -3.36 -2.53
CA HIS A 9 -17.76 -2.01 -3.04
C HIS A 9 -18.68 -0.97 -2.41
N LEU A 10 -19.97 -1.29 -2.21
CA LEU A 10 -20.91 -0.39 -1.54
C LEU A 10 -20.49 -0.07 -0.11
N LEU A 11 -20.07 -1.09 0.66
CA LEU A 11 -19.57 -0.92 2.01
C LEU A 11 -18.27 -0.11 2.04
N ALA A 12 -17.36 -0.36 1.09
CA ALA A 12 -16.11 0.39 0.98
C ALA A 12 -16.33 1.85 0.61
N GLN A 13 -17.24 2.13 -0.31
CA GLN A 13 -17.62 3.51 -0.67
C GLN A 13 -18.23 4.23 0.55
N SER A 14 -19.15 3.57 1.26
CA SER A 14 -19.73 4.11 2.49
C SER A 14 -18.67 4.46 3.52
N LEU A 15 -17.70 3.57 3.74
CA LEU A 15 -16.58 3.85 4.66
C LEU A 15 -15.74 5.05 4.19
N GLN A 16 -15.42 5.16 2.90
CA GLN A 16 -14.66 6.28 2.37
C GLN A 16 -15.36 7.62 2.56
N GLU A 17 -16.67 7.67 2.30
CA GLU A 17 -17.47 8.86 2.48
C GLU A 17 -17.52 9.30 3.96
N LEU A 18 -17.63 8.36 4.88
CA LEU A 18 -17.55 8.62 6.33
C LEU A 18 -16.14 9.11 6.75
N MET A 19 -15.08 8.51 6.18
CA MET A 19 -13.69 8.90 6.45
C MET A 19 -13.34 10.31 5.96
N ALA A 20 -14.14 10.91 5.09
CA ALA A 20 -13.94 12.28 4.65
C ALA A 20 -14.08 13.31 5.80
N THR A 21 -14.87 12.97 6.84
CA THR A 21 -15.17 13.87 7.95
C THR A 21 -14.87 13.29 9.33
N THR A 22 -14.65 11.98 9.41
CA THR A 22 -14.53 11.25 10.68
C THR A 22 -13.29 10.36 10.68
N PRO A 23 -12.45 10.41 11.72
CA PRO A 23 -11.35 9.47 11.87
C PRO A 23 -11.82 8.01 11.89
N LEU A 24 -11.09 7.12 11.21
CA LEU A 24 -11.42 5.69 11.10
C LEU A 24 -11.72 5.03 12.46
N GLU A 25 -10.96 5.40 13.50
CA GLU A 25 -11.16 4.84 14.84
C GLU A 25 -12.56 5.12 15.40
N LYS A 26 -13.14 6.27 15.07
CA LYS A 26 -14.46 6.71 15.57
C LYS A 26 -15.62 6.19 14.72
N ILE A 27 -15.38 5.66 13.53
CA ILE A 27 -16.40 5.06 12.67
C ILE A 27 -16.70 3.66 13.19
N SER A 28 -17.96 3.36 13.47
CA SER A 28 -18.42 2.02 13.83
C SER A 28 -18.93 1.24 12.62
N VAL A 29 -19.05 -0.08 12.77
CA VAL A 29 -19.71 -0.92 11.74
C VAL A 29 -21.16 -0.48 11.52
N ASN A 30 -21.85 -0.01 12.57
CA ASN A 30 -23.23 0.48 12.43
C ASN A 30 -23.27 1.72 11.54
N ASP A 31 -22.35 2.67 11.72
CA ASP A 31 -22.30 3.87 10.87
C ASP A 31 -22.11 3.49 9.39
N ILE A 32 -21.24 2.49 9.12
CA ILE A 32 -20.99 2.02 7.75
C ILE A 32 -22.23 1.38 7.13
N VAL A 33 -22.91 0.48 7.85
CA VAL A 33 -24.09 -0.25 7.30
C VAL A 33 -25.31 0.64 7.17
N ASP A 34 -25.50 1.57 8.11
CA ASP A 34 -26.59 2.56 8.06
C ASP A 34 -26.40 3.50 6.86
N HIS A 35 -25.17 3.97 6.65
CA HIS A 35 -24.83 4.82 5.51
C HIS A 35 -24.94 4.07 4.17
N ALA A 36 -24.55 2.79 4.12
CA ALA A 36 -24.66 1.94 2.95
C ALA A 36 -26.09 1.43 2.67
N GLY A 37 -27.03 1.60 3.61
CA GLY A 37 -28.39 1.08 3.50
C GLY A 37 -28.49 -0.44 3.52
N VAL A 38 -27.58 -1.13 4.23
CA VAL A 38 -27.55 -2.61 4.35
C VAL A 38 -27.62 -3.06 5.80
N GLY A 39 -27.97 -4.33 6.02
CA GLY A 39 -28.03 -4.88 7.38
C GLY A 39 -26.65 -5.26 7.93
N ARG A 40 -26.49 -5.20 9.26
CA ARG A 40 -25.27 -5.59 9.98
C ARG A 40 -24.81 -7.02 9.66
N ASN A 41 -25.74 -7.95 9.49
CA ASN A 41 -25.41 -9.33 9.09
C ASN A 41 -24.79 -9.40 7.70
N THR A 42 -25.16 -8.49 6.79
CA THR A 42 -24.55 -8.38 5.45
C THR A 42 -23.10 -7.93 5.56
N PHE A 43 -22.77 -7.03 6.48
CA PHE A 43 -21.37 -6.64 6.73
C PHE A 43 -20.55 -7.85 7.19
N TYR A 44 -20.99 -8.54 8.26
CA TYR A 44 -20.25 -9.67 8.84
C TYR A 44 -20.22 -10.93 7.94
N TYR A 45 -21.07 -11.00 6.94
CA TYR A 45 -20.94 -12.01 5.89
C TYR A 45 -19.70 -11.77 5.00
N HIS A 46 -19.23 -10.53 4.87
CA HIS A 46 -18.14 -10.15 3.98
C HIS A 46 -16.84 -9.79 4.68
N PHE A 47 -16.91 -9.26 5.89
CA PHE A 47 -15.78 -8.69 6.62
C PHE A 47 -15.86 -9.01 8.11
N GLU A 48 -14.72 -9.31 8.71
CA GLU A 48 -14.62 -9.57 10.15
C GLU A 48 -14.82 -8.29 10.97
N ASP A 49 -14.21 -7.20 10.52
CA ASP A 49 -14.32 -5.87 11.13
C ASP A 49 -14.12 -4.75 10.07
N LYS A 50 -14.16 -3.50 10.50
CA LYS A 50 -13.95 -2.34 9.62
C LYS A 50 -12.51 -2.26 9.07
N TYR A 51 -11.54 -2.82 9.76
CA TYR A 51 -10.14 -2.83 9.33
C TYR A 51 -9.92 -3.86 8.23
N ASP A 52 -10.61 -5.00 8.29
CA ASP A 52 -10.65 -5.97 7.19
C ASP A 52 -11.25 -5.34 5.91
N LEU A 53 -12.32 -4.54 6.06
CA LEU A 53 -12.87 -3.76 4.93
C LEU A 53 -11.86 -2.75 4.38
N VAL A 54 -11.11 -2.03 5.24
CA VAL A 54 -10.03 -1.11 4.83
C VAL A 54 -8.95 -1.85 4.04
N ASN A 55 -8.50 -2.99 4.56
CA ASN A 55 -7.46 -3.80 3.95
C ASN A 55 -7.91 -4.38 2.60
N TRP A 56 -9.16 -4.85 2.53
CA TRP A 56 -9.76 -5.31 1.27
C TRP A 56 -9.85 -4.17 0.23
N TYR A 57 -10.24 -2.97 0.65
CA TYR A 57 -10.33 -1.82 -0.26
C TYR A 57 -8.94 -1.47 -0.82
N PHE A 58 -7.92 -1.39 0.03
CA PHE A 58 -6.54 -1.19 -0.40
C PHE A 58 -6.11 -2.26 -1.40
N GLN A 59 -6.28 -3.54 -1.04
CA GLN A 59 -5.86 -4.66 -1.91
C GLN A 59 -6.55 -4.62 -3.27
N SER A 60 -7.86 -4.36 -3.29
CA SER A 60 -8.62 -4.27 -4.54
C SER A 60 -8.12 -3.14 -5.43
N GLY A 61 -7.89 -1.96 -4.85
CA GLY A 61 -7.42 -0.79 -5.57
C GLY A 61 -5.99 -0.93 -6.08
N ILE A 62 -5.07 -1.39 -5.23
CA ILE A 62 -3.66 -1.55 -5.63
C ILE A 62 -3.49 -2.69 -6.66
N THR A 63 -4.27 -3.75 -6.55
CA THR A 63 -4.24 -4.84 -7.55
C THR A 63 -4.73 -4.34 -8.90
N GLN A 64 -5.83 -3.61 -8.95
CA GLN A 64 -6.32 -3.00 -10.18
C GLN A 64 -5.30 -2.02 -10.76
N PHE A 65 -4.72 -1.15 -9.92
CA PHE A 65 -3.66 -0.23 -10.30
C PHE A 65 -2.47 -0.97 -10.95
N LEU A 66 -1.98 -2.05 -10.35
CA LEU A 66 -0.84 -2.81 -10.87
C LEU A 66 -1.18 -3.53 -12.18
N VAL A 67 -2.39 -4.07 -12.33
CA VAL A 67 -2.86 -4.73 -13.57
C VAL A 67 -2.96 -3.72 -14.71
N GLU A 68 -3.57 -2.57 -14.49
CA GLU A 68 -3.72 -1.52 -15.50
C GLU A 68 -2.36 -0.93 -15.93
N ARG A 69 -1.36 -1.07 -15.09
CA ARG A 69 -0.04 -0.45 -15.22
C ARG A 69 1.10 -1.44 -15.49
N SER A 70 0.78 -2.69 -15.77
CA SER A 70 1.76 -3.70 -16.22
C SER A 70 2.55 -3.29 -17.49
N ALA A 71 2.13 -2.22 -18.17
CA ALA A 71 2.79 -1.65 -19.35
C ALA A 71 3.85 -0.58 -19.03
N TYR A 72 4.09 -0.21 -17.75
CA TYR A 72 5.15 0.75 -17.44
C TYR A 72 6.53 0.18 -17.73
N SER A 73 7.29 0.93 -18.52
CA SER A 73 8.63 0.54 -18.99
C SER A 73 9.75 0.93 -18.01
N SER A 74 9.45 1.71 -16.96
CA SER A 74 10.46 2.19 -16.01
C SER A 74 9.90 2.32 -14.59
N TRP A 75 10.79 2.19 -13.60
CA TRP A 75 10.47 2.44 -12.19
C TRP A 75 9.95 3.86 -11.95
N ASP A 76 10.56 4.85 -12.59
CA ASP A 76 10.18 6.25 -12.48
C ASP A 76 8.71 6.47 -12.89
N SER A 77 8.32 5.94 -14.06
CA SER A 77 6.94 6.04 -14.51
C SER A 77 5.95 5.31 -13.58
N LEU A 78 6.35 4.18 -13.01
CA LEU A 78 5.53 3.45 -12.03
C LEU A 78 5.38 4.25 -10.74
N LEU A 79 6.46 4.81 -10.20
CA LEU A 79 6.42 5.58 -8.95
C LEU A 79 5.66 6.89 -9.11
N THR A 80 5.80 7.58 -10.24
CA THR A 80 5.00 8.77 -10.57
C THR A 80 3.51 8.44 -10.61
N ALA A 81 3.17 7.32 -11.22
CA ALA A 81 1.78 6.89 -11.29
C ALA A 81 1.23 6.40 -9.94
N LEU A 82 2.06 5.77 -9.12
CA LEU A 82 1.71 5.38 -7.76
C LEU A 82 1.47 6.61 -6.87
N GLU A 83 2.29 7.64 -7.03
CA GLU A 83 2.12 8.94 -6.36
C GLU A 83 0.78 9.57 -6.72
N ALA A 84 0.42 9.60 -8.00
CA ALA A 84 -0.88 10.09 -8.46
C ALA A 84 -2.04 9.28 -7.87
N TYR A 85 -1.95 7.96 -7.87
CA TYR A 85 -2.96 7.08 -7.27
C TYR A 85 -3.18 7.35 -5.78
N PHE A 86 -2.12 7.54 -5.00
CA PHE A 86 -2.24 7.89 -3.58
C PHE A 86 -2.83 9.30 -3.38
N LEU A 87 -2.47 10.26 -4.24
CA LEU A 87 -3.00 11.62 -4.20
C LEU A 87 -4.50 11.66 -4.50
N GLU A 88 -4.97 10.91 -5.48
CA GLU A 88 -6.40 10.75 -5.79
C GLU A 88 -7.19 10.15 -4.61
N ASN A 89 -6.55 9.29 -3.82
CA ASN A 89 -7.15 8.63 -2.67
C ASN A 89 -6.64 9.20 -1.33
N LYS A 90 -6.17 10.44 -1.31
CA LYS A 90 -5.48 11.07 -0.17
C LYS A 90 -6.24 10.98 1.14
N VAL A 91 -7.53 11.29 1.13
CA VAL A 91 -8.37 11.27 2.34
C VAL A 91 -8.40 9.89 2.96
N PHE A 92 -8.58 8.86 2.14
CA PHE A 92 -8.56 7.48 2.60
C PHE A 92 -7.21 7.12 3.22
N TYR A 93 -6.10 7.34 2.50
CA TYR A 93 -4.78 6.92 2.98
C TYR A 93 -4.32 7.70 4.23
N CYS A 94 -4.54 9.01 4.29
CA CYS A 94 -4.23 9.79 5.48
C CYS A 94 -4.98 9.30 6.72
N ASN A 95 -6.25 8.95 6.56
CA ASN A 95 -7.09 8.50 7.66
C ASN A 95 -6.78 7.03 8.05
N ALA A 96 -6.71 6.12 7.07
CA ALA A 96 -6.47 4.70 7.32
C ALA A 96 -5.07 4.42 7.89
N LEU A 97 -4.04 5.10 7.39
CA LEU A 97 -2.66 4.94 7.86
C LEU A 97 -2.41 5.63 9.22
N ALA A 98 -3.28 6.52 9.69
CA ALA A 98 -3.17 7.11 11.03
C ALA A 98 -3.48 6.09 12.14
N TYR A 99 -4.22 5.03 11.84
CA TYR A 99 -4.50 3.97 12.80
C TYR A 99 -3.33 2.98 12.88
N ASN A 100 -2.79 2.78 14.10
CA ASN A 100 -1.62 1.91 14.37
C ASN A 100 -1.96 0.71 15.28
N GLY A 101 -3.23 0.38 15.44
CA GLY A 101 -3.67 -0.76 16.26
C GLY A 101 -3.60 -2.09 15.51
N GLN A 102 -4.24 -3.09 16.08
CA GLN A 102 -4.35 -4.42 15.49
C GLN A 102 -5.07 -4.35 14.12
N ASN A 103 -4.63 -5.14 13.16
CA ASN A 103 -5.13 -5.16 11.77
C ASN A 103 -4.97 -3.82 11.02
N SER A 104 -4.00 -2.98 11.44
CA SER A 104 -3.76 -1.69 10.78
C SER A 104 -3.41 -1.85 9.30
N LEU A 105 -3.80 -0.86 8.50
CA LEU A 105 -3.42 -0.81 7.08
C LEU A 105 -1.89 -0.77 6.90
N GLN A 106 -1.14 -0.13 7.81
CA GLN A 106 0.32 -0.12 7.74
C GLN A 106 0.92 -1.52 7.81
N GLN A 107 0.46 -2.35 8.77
CA GLN A 107 0.91 -3.74 8.88
C GLN A 107 0.50 -4.56 7.67
N TYR A 108 -0.74 -4.43 7.22
CA TYR A 108 -1.25 -5.13 6.05
C TYR A 108 -0.45 -4.78 4.78
N MET A 109 -0.17 -3.49 4.54
CA MET A 109 0.63 -3.05 3.40
C MET A 109 2.05 -3.59 3.45
N PHE A 110 2.68 -3.57 4.64
CA PHE A 110 4.01 -4.14 4.82
C PHE A 110 4.04 -5.63 4.44
N ASP A 111 3.11 -6.42 4.98
CA ASP A 111 3.03 -7.87 4.72
C ASP A 111 2.72 -8.16 3.24
N TYR A 112 1.84 -7.38 2.64
CA TYR A 112 1.50 -7.47 1.22
C TYR A 112 2.73 -7.21 0.33
N LEU A 113 3.48 -6.15 0.61
CA LEU A 113 4.72 -5.83 -0.11
C LEU A 113 5.79 -6.90 0.11
N CYS A 114 5.93 -7.43 1.34
CA CYS A 114 6.84 -8.55 1.63
C CYS A 114 6.56 -9.74 0.72
N SER A 115 5.29 -10.10 0.54
CA SER A 115 4.91 -11.22 -0.31
C SER A 115 5.25 -10.98 -1.79
N ILE A 116 4.99 -9.77 -2.30
CA ILE A 116 5.31 -9.38 -3.68
C ILE A 116 6.82 -9.43 -3.93
N PHE A 117 7.62 -8.78 -3.08
CA PHE A 117 9.08 -8.74 -3.28
C PHE A 117 9.73 -10.10 -3.09
N ALA A 118 9.24 -10.93 -2.14
CA ALA A 118 9.72 -12.29 -1.98
C ALA A 118 9.38 -13.17 -3.19
N GLN A 119 8.20 -13.00 -3.79
CA GLN A 119 7.83 -13.70 -5.01
C GLN A 119 8.70 -13.25 -6.19
N ASN A 120 8.89 -11.95 -6.40
CA ASN A 120 9.73 -11.42 -7.46
C ASN A 120 11.18 -11.90 -7.34
N ALA A 121 11.72 -11.98 -6.11
CA ALA A 121 13.05 -12.53 -5.88
C ALA A 121 13.18 -13.99 -6.33
N ARG A 122 12.14 -14.81 -6.12
CA ARG A 122 12.10 -16.20 -6.59
C ARG A 122 11.99 -16.32 -8.11
N GLU A 123 11.25 -15.41 -8.74
CA GLU A 123 11.12 -15.37 -10.20
C GLU A 123 12.44 -14.98 -10.88
N LEU A 124 13.21 -14.06 -10.26
CA LEU A 124 14.53 -13.65 -10.74
C LEU A 124 15.61 -14.70 -10.50
N LYS A 125 15.51 -15.50 -9.43
CA LYS A 125 16.48 -16.54 -9.05
C LYS A 125 15.73 -17.78 -8.60
N VAL A 126 15.62 -18.76 -9.48
CA VAL A 126 14.80 -19.98 -9.30
C VAL A 126 15.16 -20.78 -8.04
N ASP A 127 16.43 -20.83 -7.65
CA ASP A 127 16.93 -21.64 -6.53
C ASP A 127 17.14 -20.83 -5.23
N ILE A 128 16.52 -19.66 -5.08
CA ILE A 128 16.66 -18.89 -3.84
C ILE A 128 15.92 -19.57 -2.68
N PRO A 129 16.54 -19.81 -1.52
CA PRO A 129 15.86 -20.34 -0.34
C PRO A 129 14.70 -19.43 0.10
N ALA A 130 13.61 -20.03 0.59
CA ALA A 130 12.42 -19.28 1.01
C ALA A 130 12.74 -18.24 2.09
N GLU A 131 13.65 -18.54 3.01
CA GLU A 131 14.10 -17.62 4.06
C GLU A 131 14.85 -16.41 3.49
N GLU A 132 15.69 -16.60 2.49
CA GLU A 132 16.41 -15.50 1.82
C GLU A 132 15.42 -14.62 1.03
N ALA A 133 14.49 -15.22 0.30
CA ALA A 133 13.44 -14.47 -0.39
C ALA A 133 12.60 -13.64 0.59
N ALA A 134 12.26 -14.19 1.77
CA ALA A 134 11.53 -13.46 2.80
C ALA A 134 12.34 -12.26 3.34
N LYS A 135 13.65 -12.41 3.59
CA LYS A 135 14.53 -11.30 4.01
C LYS A 135 14.60 -10.18 2.96
N ILE A 136 14.67 -10.55 1.68
CA ILE A 136 14.61 -9.59 0.57
C ILE A 136 13.26 -8.86 0.60
N GLY A 137 12.16 -9.58 0.75
CA GLY A 137 10.83 -9.01 0.90
C GLY A 137 10.76 -7.98 2.03
N GLN A 138 11.22 -8.34 3.22
CA GLN A 138 11.25 -7.45 4.39
C GLN A 138 12.08 -6.19 4.15
N PHE A 139 13.27 -6.32 3.55
CA PHE A 139 14.16 -5.20 3.26
C PHE A 139 13.49 -4.17 2.33
N PHE A 140 12.99 -4.61 1.18
CA PHE A 140 12.37 -3.69 0.21
C PHE A 140 11.05 -3.11 0.72
N SER A 141 10.27 -3.89 1.45
CA SER A 141 9.03 -3.40 2.06
C SER A 141 9.31 -2.35 3.13
N GLY A 142 10.30 -2.58 3.98
CA GLY A 142 10.75 -1.61 4.97
C GLY A 142 11.22 -0.29 4.32
N ALA A 143 12.01 -0.37 3.25
CA ALA A 143 12.45 0.79 2.50
C ALA A 143 11.27 1.57 1.89
N MET A 144 10.34 0.88 1.22
CA MET A 144 9.15 1.53 0.63
C MET A 144 8.25 2.16 1.69
N MET A 145 7.93 1.45 2.77
CA MET A 145 7.11 1.99 3.85
C MET A 145 7.80 3.15 4.57
N GLY A 146 9.13 3.09 4.71
CA GLY A 146 9.96 4.16 5.28
C GLY A 146 9.91 5.47 4.48
N VAL A 147 9.61 5.43 3.19
CA VAL A 147 9.40 6.61 2.34
C VAL A 147 7.92 6.99 2.28
N LEU A 148 7.04 6.00 2.07
CA LEU A 148 5.61 6.22 1.85
C LEU A 148 4.93 6.86 3.08
N ILE A 149 5.16 6.32 4.28
CA ILE A 149 4.48 6.79 5.50
C ILE A 149 4.84 8.24 5.82
N PRO A 150 6.13 8.65 5.88
CA PRO A 150 6.48 10.06 6.07
C PRO A 150 5.96 10.97 4.96
N TRP A 151 5.91 10.50 3.71
CA TRP A 151 5.38 11.28 2.61
C TRP A 151 3.86 11.53 2.76
N VAL A 152 3.07 10.51 3.14
CA VAL A 152 1.64 10.65 3.39
C VAL A 152 1.38 11.69 4.49
N PHE A 153 2.06 11.57 5.64
CA PHE A 153 1.88 12.50 6.76
C PHE A 153 2.56 13.86 6.55
N GLY A 154 3.54 13.95 5.65
CA GLY A 154 4.18 15.18 5.21
C GLY A 154 3.36 16.02 4.22
N GLY A 155 2.13 15.60 3.91
CA GLY A 155 1.18 16.30 3.05
C GLY A 155 1.18 15.85 1.59
N MET A 156 1.84 14.73 1.27
CA MET A 156 1.89 14.13 -0.07
C MET A 156 2.37 15.14 -1.14
N LYS A 157 3.54 15.71 -0.93
CA LYS A 157 4.14 16.64 -1.91
C LYS A 157 4.51 15.87 -3.18
N SER A 158 4.20 16.42 -4.33
CA SER A 158 4.50 15.83 -5.64
C SER A 158 6.00 15.62 -5.86
N ASN A 159 6.34 14.65 -6.70
CA ASN A 159 7.70 14.24 -7.07
C ASN A 159 8.57 13.68 -5.93
N THR A 160 8.01 13.30 -4.80
CA THR A 160 8.80 12.76 -3.68
C THR A 160 9.19 11.31 -3.94
N LEU A 161 8.28 10.49 -4.45
CA LEU A 161 8.58 9.08 -4.76
C LEU A 161 9.48 8.96 -6.01
N ALA A 162 9.27 9.80 -7.02
CA ALA A 162 10.15 9.87 -8.19
C ALA A 162 11.57 10.29 -7.80
N ALA A 163 11.72 11.32 -6.96
CA ALA A 163 13.03 11.75 -6.48
C ALA A 163 13.78 10.67 -5.68
N VAL A 164 13.04 9.81 -4.94
CA VAL A 164 13.66 8.64 -4.29
C VAL A 164 14.18 7.64 -5.32
N SER A 165 13.45 7.42 -6.42
CA SER A 165 13.90 6.56 -7.53
C SER A 165 15.20 7.09 -8.13
N ASP A 166 15.28 8.38 -8.42
CA ASP A 166 16.45 9.03 -9.01
C ASP A 166 17.71 8.90 -8.14
N LEU A 167 17.55 8.86 -6.82
CA LEU A 167 18.65 8.73 -5.88
C LEU A 167 18.92 7.26 -5.50
N ALA A 168 17.88 6.44 -5.30
CA ALA A 168 18.05 5.08 -4.85
C ALA A 168 18.66 4.17 -5.92
N ILE A 169 18.29 4.33 -7.19
CA ILE A 169 18.84 3.50 -8.27
C ILE A 169 20.36 3.72 -8.43
N PRO A 170 20.90 4.94 -8.48
CA PRO A 170 22.35 5.16 -8.47
C PRO A 170 23.05 4.66 -7.21
N LEU A 171 22.42 4.78 -6.02
CA LEU A 171 22.99 4.26 -4.77
C LEU A 171 23.13 2.72 -4.78
N PHE A 172 22.24 2.01 -5.45
CA PHE A 172 22.34 0.55 -5.62
C PHE A 172 23.20 0.16 -6.84
N ASN A 173 23.53 1.09 -7.72
CA ASN A 173 24.46 0.84 -8.79
C ASN A 173 25.89 0.70 -8.24
N HIS A 174 26.63 -0.22 -8.85
CA HIS A 174 27.91 -0.75 -8.40
C HIS A 174 28.98 0.31 -8.00
N GLU A 175 28.95 1.51 -8.59
CA GLU A 175 29.97 2.54 -8.37
C GLU A 175 29.88 3.21 -6.99
N ILE A 176 28.69 3.57 -6.52
CA ILE A 176 28.51 4.21 -5.21
C ILE A 176 28.73 3.20 -4.08
N MET A 177 28.24 1.96 -4.23
CA MET A 177 28.53 0.90 -3.27
C MET A 177 30.02 0.60 -3.17
N GLN A 178 30.75 0.61 -4.28
CA GLN A 178 32.20 0.43 -4.25
C GLN A 178 32.94 1.63 -3.62
N SER A 179 32.48 2.85 -3.83
CA SER A 179 33.02 4.04 -3.18
C SER A 179 32.82 3.98 -1.66
N LEU A 180 31.63 3.63 -1.19
CA LEU A 180 31.35 3.45 0.24
C LEU A 180 32.18 2.34 0.88
N LEU A 181 32.35 1.21 0.20
CA LEU A 181 33.17 0.09 0.68
C LEU A 181 34.67 0.42 0.71
N ARG A 182 35.15 1.35 -0.14
CA ARG A 182 36.53 1.84 -0.15
C ARG A 182 36.80 2.97 0.83
N GLY A 183 35.77 3.49 1.49
CA GLY A 183 35.89 4.61 2.42
C GLY A 183 36.25 5.93 1.75
N GLU A 184 36.05 6.04 0.43
CA GLU A 184 36.26 7.23 -0.37
C GLU A 184 35.07 8.18 -0.20
N THR A 185 34.91 8.78 0.99
CA THR A 185 34.01 9.92 1.18
C THR A 185 34.74 11.21 0.79
N GLN A 186 34.21 11.87 -0.24
CA GLN A 186 34.61 13.26 -0.55
C GLN A 186 34.12 14.23 0.51
#